data_156d4debaf888b01cc934bc0aa944345
#
_entry.id   156d4debaf888b01cc934bc0aa944345
#
_cell.length_a   1.000
_cell.length_b   1.000
_cell.length_c   1.000
_cell.angle_alpha   90.00
_cell.angle_beta   90.00
_cell.angle_gamma   90.00
#
_symmetry.space_group_name_H-M   'P 1'
#
loop_
_entity.id
_entity.type
_entity.pdbx_description
1 polymer ?
#
loop_
_entity_poly.entity_id
_entity_poly.type
_entity_poly.pdbx_seq_one_letter_code
_entity_poly.pdbx_strand_id
1 'polypeptide(L)'
;IWHMFKKWVTSYRDLPIKSNQWANVVRWEMRTRLFLRTSEFLWQEGHTAHATKEEAMAETLMIVDMYKSLFEDHLAIPTMIGRKSNMERFAGADETYSIETMMRDKKALQAGTSHYLGTNFGTAFDVKFQSKENKEQPVFATSWGVSTRMIGALIMVHGDDKGLKIPPRIAPH
;
A
#
# COMPACT_ATOMS: atom_id res chain seq x y z
N ILE A 1 13.93 3.45 -5.98
CA ILE A 1 13.90 2.28 -5.07
C ILE A 1 14.55 1.09 -5.76
N TRP A 2 14.04 0.60 -6.88
CA TRP A 2 14.48 -0.64 -7.53
C TRP A 2 15.95 -0.63 -8.00
N HIS A 3 16.47 0.51 -8.47
CA HIS A 3 17.90 0.66 -8.75
C HIS A 3 18.80 0.50 -7.51
N MET A 4 18.27 0.83 -6.33
CA MET A 4 18.99 0.60 -5.07
C MET A 4 18.90 -0.86 -4.65
N PHE A 5 17.74 -1.49 -4.79
CA PHE A 5 17.59 -2.92 -4.54
C PHE A 5 18.54 -3.74 -5.41
N LYS A 6 18.72 -3.38 -6.68
CA LYS A 6 19.71 -4.02 -7.56
C LYS A 6 21.15 -3.96 -7.01
N LYS A 7 21.50 -2.90 -6.30
CA LYS A 7 22.81 -2.76 -5.67
C LYS A 7 22.94 -3.54 -4.35
N TRP A 8 21.84 -3.73 -3.64
CA TRP A 8 21.83 -4.32 -2.31
C TRP A 8 21.58 -5.83 -2.34
N VAL A 9 20.87 -6.33 -3.36
CA VAL A 9 20.51 -7.74 -3.48
C VAL A 9 21.48 -8.44 -4.42
N THR A 10 22.22 -9.42 -3.92
CA THR A 10 23.12 -10.28 -4.68
C THR A 10 22.91 -11.76 -4.36
N SER A 11 22.46 -12.07 -3.14
CA SER A 11 22.31 -13.42 -2.62
C SER A 11 20.98 -13.59 -1.90
N TYR A 12 20.50 -14.83 -1.78
CA TYR A 12 19.35 -15.17 -0.95
C TYR A 12 19.47 -14.71 0.51
N ARG A 13 20.71 -14.49 0.99
CA ARG A 13 20.97 -14.00 2.34
C ARG A 13 20.65 -12.52 2.53
N ASP A 14 20.54 -11.78 1.45
CA ASP A 14 20.16 -10.37 1.47
C ASP A 14 18.63 -10.18 1.53
N LEU A 15 17.88 -11.27 1.40
CA LEU A 15 16.41 -11.28 1.37
C LEU A 15 15.81 -11.84 2.67
N PRO A 16 14.64 -11.35 3.11
CA PRO A 16 13.88 -10.28 2.47
C PRO A 16 14.46 -8.89 2.76
N ILE A 17 14.41 -8.00 1.77
CA ILE A 17 14.56 -6.56 2.00
C ILE A 17 13.17 -5.95 2.18
N LYS A 18 13.00 -5.22 3.28
CA LYS A 18 11.77 -4.48 3.58
C LYS A 18 12.12 -3.02 3.82
N SER A 19 11.55 -2.15 3.00
CA SER A 19 11.75 -0.71 3.12
C SER A 19 10.42 0.02 3.22
N ASN A 20 10.42 1.08 3.99
CA ASN A 20 9.27 1.96 4.17
C ASN A 20 9.76 3.41 4.20
N GLN A 21 8.97 4.30 3.66
CA GLN A 21 9.22 5.74 3.74
C GLN A 21 7.94 6.50 4.08
N TRP A 22 8.11 7.57 4.83
CA TRP A 22 7.14 8.64 4.95
C TRP A 22 7.57 9.72 3.95
N ALA A 23 6.74 9.99 2.97
CA ALA A 23 7.15 10.79 1.83
C ALA A 23 6.05 11.73 1.38
N ASN A 24 6.47 12.74 0.66
CA ASN A 24 5.63 13.65 -0.09
C ASN A 24 5.57 13.18 -1.56
N VAL A 25 4.39 13.28 -2.16
CA VAL A 25 4.15 12.93 -3.56
C VAL A 25 3.51 14.10 -4.28
N VAL A 26 4.05 14.42 -5.45
CA VAL A 26 3.46 15.39 -6.37
C VAL A 26 2.95 14.65 -7.60
N ARG A 27 1.68 14.86 -7.95
CA ARG A 27 1.05 14.29 -9.13
C ARG A 27 0.25 15.36 -9.87
N TRP A 28 0.21 15.24 -11.18
CA TRP A 28 -0.73 16.04 -11.97
C TRP A 28 -2.16 15.57 -11.68
N GLU A 29 -3.00 16.46 -11.16
CA GLU A 29 -4.41 16.18 -10.86
C GLU A 29 -5.29 17.30 -11.41
N MET A 30 -6.18 16.97 -12.35
CA MET A 30 -7.05 17.96 -13.00
C MET A 30 -8.24 18.39 -12.13
N ARG A 31 -8.73 17.47 -11.28
CA ARG A 31 -9.91 17.71 -10.44
C ARG A 31 -9.59 17.37 -8.98
N THR A 32 -9.09 18.37 -8.29
CA THR A 32 -8.73 18.23 -6.88
C THR A 32 -9.96 18.18 -5.98
N ARG A 33 -9.84 17.39 -4.90
CA ARG A 33 -10.78 17.36 -3.78
C ARG A 33 -9.99 17.26 -2.49
N LEU A 34 -10.31 18.09 -1.51
CA LEU A 34 -9.61 18.15 -0.24
C LEU A 34 -9.40 16.76 0.37
N PHE A 35 -8.18 16.42 0.74
CA PHE A 35 -7.70 15.13 1.22
C PHE A 35 -7.89 13.92 0.29
N LEU A 36 -8.89 13.91 -0.58
CA LEU A 36 -9.23 12.75 -1.39
C LEU A 36 -8.41 12.67 -2.68
N ARG A 37 -8.22 13.83 -3.34
CA ARG A 37 -7.43 13.98 -4.56
C ARG A 37 -6.75 15.34 -4.54
N THR A 38 -5.47 15.34 -4.27
CA THR A 38 -4.65 16.57 -4.23
C THR A 38 -3.45 16.39 -5.15
N SER A 39 -2.96 17.50 -5.68
CA SER A 39 -1.75 17.51 -6.52
C SER A 39 -0.49 17.19 -5.72
N GLU A 40 -0.53 17.45 -4.43
CA GLU A 40 0.53 17.15 -3.48
C GLU A 40 -0.09 16.55 -2.23
N PHE A 41 0.50 15.45 -1.74
CA PHE A 41 0.01 14.75 -0.55
C PHE A 41 1.12 13.99 0.16
N LEU A 42 0.92 13.75 1.44
CA LEU A 42 1.78 12.89 2.25
C LEU A 42 1.24 11.46 2.23
N TRP A 43 2.15 10.51 2.24
CA TRP A 43 1.81 9.11 2.36
C TRP A 43 2.88 8.30 3.10
N GLN A 44 2.51 7.12 3.47
CA GLN A 44 3.40 6.03 3.80
C GLN A 44 3.47 5.11 2.58
N GLU A 45 4.65 4.71 2.19
CA GLU A 45 4.91 3.83 1.07
C GLU A 45 5.95 2.78 1.45
N GLY A 46 5.64 1.53 1.16
CA GLY A 46 6.58 0.43 1.36
C GLY A 46 6.88 -0.32 0.08
N HIS A 47 8.10 -0.84 0.01
CA HIS A 47 8.57 -1.70 -1.06
C HIS A 47 9.40 -2.83 -0.46
N THR A 48 9.13 -4.06 -0.89
CA THR A 48 9.85 -5.22 -0.39
C THR A 48 10.29 -6.14 -1.51
N ALA A 49 11.36 -6.89 -1.27
CA ALA A 49 11.85 -7.93 -2.17
C ALA A 49 12.07 -9.22 -1.37
N HIS A 50 11.64 -10.34 -1.94
CA HIS A 50 11.62 -11.66 -1.31
C HIS A 50 12.22 -12.72 -2.22
N ALA A 51 12.68 -13.83 -1.63
CA ALA A 51 13.22 -14.96 -2.37
C ALA A 51 12.12 -15.83 -3.00
N THR A 52 10.94 -15.88 -2.41
CA THR A 52 9.84 -16.73 -2.86
C THR A 52 8.53 -15.98 -3.06
N LYS A 53 7.66 -16.56 -3.88
CA LYS A 53 6.29 -16.08 -4.08
C LYS A 53 5.49 -16.08 -2.78
N GLU A 54 5.64 -17.14 -2.01
CA GLU A 54 4.88 -17.36 -0.76
C GLU A 54 5.21 -16.27 0.27
N GLU A 55 6.49 -15.91 0.41
CA GLU A 55 6.93 -14.83 1.30
C GLU A 55 6.35 -13.47 0.86
N ALA A 56 6.44 -13.16 -0.43
CA ALA A 56 5.93 -11.91 -0.96
C ALA A 56 4.40 -11.82 -0.85
N MET A 57 3.69 -12.93 -1.08
CA MET A 57 2.23 -12.97 -0.92
C MET A 57 1.82 -12.82 0.54
N ALA A 58 2.52 -13.48 1.46
CA ALA A 58 2.28 -13.34 2.90
C ALA A 58 2.47 -11.89 3.36
N GLU A 59 3.53 -11.22 2.89
CA GLU A 59 3.75 -9.79 3.16
C GLU A 59 2.61 -8.92 2.61
N THR A 60 2.19 -9.18 1.36
CA THR A 60 1.10 -8.45 0.72
C THR A 60 -0.18 -8.51 1.55
N LEU A 61 -0.57 -9.70 2.01
CA LEU A 61 -1.80 -9.90 2.78
C LEU A 61 -1.68 -9.35 4.21
N MET A 62 -0.53 -9.52 4.86
CA MET A 62 -0.27 -8.96 6.19
C MET A 62 -0.44 -7.43 6.19
N ILE A 63 0.02 -6.74 5.17
CA ILE A 63 -0.13 -5.28 5.05
C ILE A 63 -1.60 -4.89 4.87
N VAL A 64 -2.36 -5.64 4.10
CA VAL A 64 -3.82 -5.40 3.95
C VAL A 64 -4.52 -5.49 5.30
N ASP A 65 -4.20 -6.52 6.08
CA ASP A 65 -4.78 -6.71 7.42
C ASP A 65 -4.34 -5.60 8.39
N MET A 66 -3.10 -5.15 8.30
CA MET A 66 -2.59 -4.01 9.08
C MET A 66 -3.37 -2.72 8.74
N TYR A 67 -3.60 -2.44 7.46
CA TYR A 67 -4.41 -1.28 7.05
C TYR A 67 -5.86 -1.41 7.50
N LYS A 68 -6.43 -2.60 7.42
CA LYS A 68 -7.77 -2.86 7.97
C LYS A 68 -7.82 -2.53 9.46
N SER A 69 -6.89 -3.05 10.25
CA SER A 69 -6.81 -2.76 11.69
C SER A 69 -6.67 -1.26 11.97
N LEU A 70 -5.83 -0.54 11.21
CA LEU A 70 -5.72 0.91 11.32
C LEU A 70 -7.09 1.59 11.15
N PHE A 71 -7.84 1.23 10.13
CA PHE A 71 -9.13 1.85 9.86
C PHE A 71 -10.21 1.43 10.86
N GLU A 72 -10.33 0.14 11.15
CA GLU A 72 -11.39 -0.37 12.03
C GLU A 72 -11.10 -0.11 13.50
N ASP A 73 -9.90 -0.43 13.98
CA ASP A 73 -9.57 -0.39 15.41
C ASP A 73 -9.20 1.01 15.90
N HIS A 74 -8.59 1.83 15.06
CA HIS A 74 -8.11 3.16 15.43
C HIS A 74 -9.01 4.28 14.90
N LEU A 75 -9.40 4.22 13.62
CA LEU A 75 -10.24 5.24 13.01
C LEU A 75 -11.74 4.98 13.18
N ALA A 76 -12.13 3.82 13.68
CA ALA A 76 -13.53 3.37 13.84
C ALA A 76 -14.31 3.44 12.50
N ILE A 77 -13.66 3.07 11.41
CA ILE A 77 -14.24 3.07 10.06
C ILE A 77 -14.30 1.63 9.55
N PRO A 78 -15.47 1.03 9.39
CA PRO A 78 -15.59 -0.32 8.82
C PRO A 78 -15.02 -0.39 7.40
N THR A 79 -14.30 -1.48 7.10
CA THR A 79 -13.67 -1.70 5.81
C THR A 79 -14.02 -3.04 5.21
N MET A 80 -13.97 -3.12 3.89
CA MET A 80 -13.99 -4.36 3.13
C MET A 80 -12.65 -4.57 2.44
N ILE A 81 -12.09 -5.77 2.57
CA ILE A 81 -10.92 -6.21 1.81
C ILE A 81 -11.39 -6.86 0.51
N GLY A 82 -10.78 -6.50 -0.60
CA GLY A 82 -11.04 -7.11 -1.87
C GLY A 82 -9.80 -7.18 -2.76
N ARG A 83 -9.75 -8.22 -3.60
CA ARG A 83 -8.81 -8.29 -4.70
C ARG A 83 -9.39 -7.55 -5.90
N LYS A 84 -8.64 -6.63 -6.46
CA LYS A 84 -9.05 -5.88 -7.65
C LYS A 84 -9.14 -6.77 -8.89
N SER A 85 -10.07 -6.43 -9.75
CA SER A 85 -10.18 -7.07 -11.08
C SER A 85 -8.94 -6.79 -11.92
N ASN A 86 -8.74 -7.58 -12.97
CA ASN A 86 -7.62 -7.38 -13.89
C ASN A 86 -7.63 -6.00 -14.57
N MET A 87 -8.79 -5.38 -14.71
CA MET A 87 -8.93 -4.05 -15.32
C MET A 87 -8.54 -2.91 -14.37
N GLU A 88 -8.67 -3.11 -13.06
CA GLU A 88 -8.44 -2.06 -12.06
C GLU A 88 -7.19 -2.26 -11.21
N ARG A 89 -6.54 -3.41 -11.31
CA ARG A 89 -5.29 -3.66 -10.59
C ARG A 89 -4.18 -2.71 -11.08
N PHE A 90 -3.22 -2.48 -10.23
CA PHE A 90 -2.01 -1.72 -10.59
C PHE A 90 -1.31 -2.41 -11.78
N ALA A 91 -0.95 -1.64 -12.81
CA ALA A 91 -0.46 -2.18 -14.08
C ALA A 91 0.82 -3.04 -13.98
N GLY A 92 1.65 -2.82 -12.97
CA GLY A 92 2.86 -3.62 -12.73
C GLY A 92 2.67 -4.79 -11.76
N ALA A 93 1.46 -5.00 -11.23
CA ALA A 93 1.19 -6.04 -10.25
C ALA A 93 0.55 -7.28 -10.90
N ASP A 94 0.84 -8.46 -10.35
CA ASP A 94 0.07 -9.68 -10.63
C ASP A 94 -1.25 -9.67 -9.88
N GLU A 95 -1.24 -9.21 -8.62
CA GLU A 95 -2.43 -9.03 -7.80
C GLU A 95 -2.38 -7.70 -7.04
N THR A 96 -3.54 -7.06 -6.91
CA THR A 96 -3.73 -5.87 -6.09
C THR A 96 -4.86 -6.12 -5.11
N TYR A 97 -4.57 -5.92 -3.84
CA TYR A 97 -5.57 -5.92 -2.77
C TYR A 97 -5.82 -4.49 -2.33
N SER A 98 -7.07 -4.18 -2.02
CA SER A 98 -7.46 -2.88 -1.47
C SER A 98 -8.35 -3.06 -0.26
N ILE A 99 -8.29 -2.09 0.63
CA ILE A 99 -9.35 -1.85 1.59
C ILE A 99 -10.22 -0.71 1.08
N GLU A 100 -11.52 -0.91 1.13
CA GLU A 100 -12.50 0.08 0.75
C GLU A 100 -13.48 0.32 1.90
N THR A 101 -13.92 1.55 2.04
CA THR A 101 -14.83 1.95 3.10
C THR A 101 -16.01 2.73 2.53
N MET A 102 -17.17 2.57 3.17
CA MET A 102 -18.40 3.24 2.76
C MET A 102 -18.50 4.63 3.40
N MET A 103 -18.63 5.65 2.55
CA MET A 103 -18.89 7.01 3.01
C MET A 103 -20.37 7.26 3.29
N ARG A 104 -20.70 8.34 4.00
CA ARG A 104 -22.10 8.67 4.37
C ARG A 104 -22.99 8.92 3.13
N ASP A 105 -22.43 9.34 2.03
CA ASP A 105 -23.12 9.50 0.75
C ASP A 105 -23.31 8.18 -0.02
N LYS A 106 -23.01 7.04 0.63
CA LYS A 106 -23.10 5.67 0.08
C LYS A 106 -22.14 5.38 -1.08
N LYS A 107 -21.08 6.16 -1.22
CA LYS A 107 -20.00 5.88 -2.15
C LYS A 107 -18.86 5.17 -1.46
N ALA A 108 -18.26 4.22 -2.16
CA ALA A 108 -17.06 3.55 -1.69
C ALA A 108 -15.84 4.45 -1.87
N LEU A 109 -14.94 4.45 -0.89
CA LEU A 109 -13.64 5.10 -0.95
C LEU A 109 -12.54 4.05 -0.81
N GLN A 110 -11.63 4.01 -1.78
CA GLN A 110 -10.41 3.22 -1.65
C GLN A 110 -9.50 3.88 -0.61
N ALA A 111 -9.19 3.15 0.45
CA ALA A 111 -8.51 3.68 1.63
C ALA A 111 -7.02 3.32 1.68
N GLY A 112 -6.66 2.14 1.22
CA GLY A 112 -5.28 1.68 1.13
C GLY A 112 -5.13 0.54 0.13
N THR A 113 -3.92 0.30 -0.36
CA THR A 113 -3.62 -0.77 -1.29
C THR A 113 -2.35 -1.50 -0.95
N SER A 114 -2.33 -2.79 -1.26
CA SER A 114 -1.15 -3.64 -1.23
C SER A 114 -1.07 -4.46 -2.50
N HIS A 115 0.09 -4.46 -3.13
CA HIS A 115 0.33 -5.06 -4.43
C HIS A 115 1.33 -6.21 -4.32
N TYR A 116 0.94 -7.37 -4.80
CA TYR A 116 1.88 -8.43 -5.15
C TYR A 116 2.34 -8.18 -6.58
N LEU A 117 3.62 -7.87 -6.74
CA LEU A 117 4.21 -7.49 -8.02
C LEU A 117 4.77 -8.69 -8.80
N GLY A 118 4.73 -9.89 -8.22
CA GLY A 118 5.40 -11.05 -8.81
C GLY A 118 6.88 -10.80 -9.01
N THR A 119 7.40 -11.21 -10.14
CA THR A 119 8.78 -10.94 -10.56
C THR A 119 8.89 -9.78 -11.56
N ASN A 120 7.80 -9.07 -11.83
CA ASN A 120 7.73 -8.06 -12.90
C ASN A 120 8.76 -6.94 -12.70
N PHE A 121 8.83 -6.39 -11.49
CA PHE A 121 9.80 -5.34 -11.16
C PHE A 121 11.22 -5.91 -11.03
N GLY A 122 11.39 -7.10 -10.46
CA GLY A 122 12.66 -7.79 -10.40
C GLY A 122 13.26 -7.97 -11.80
N THR A 123 12.46 -8.37 -12.77
CA THR A 123 12.86 -8.53 -14.17
C THR A 123 13.12 -7.19 -14.86
N ALA A 124 12.19 -6.23 -14.72
CA ALA A 124 12.31 -4.94 -15.42
C ALA A 124 13.51 -4.11 -14.96
N PHE A 125 13.88 -4.19 -13.68
CA PHE A 125 15.02 -3.46 -13.11
C PHE A 125 16.27 -4.32 -12.93
N ASP A 126 16.22 -5.59 -13.39
CA ASP A 126 17.32 -6.56 -13.27
C ASP A 126 17.78 -6.73 -11.81
N VAL A 127 16.81 -6.86 -10.90
CA VAL A 127 17.04 -7.17 -9.48
C VAL A 127 16.98 -8.67 -9.29
N LYS A 128 18.16 -9.29 -9.20
CA LYS A 128 18.33 -10.73 -9.13
C LYS A 128 19.16 -11.13 -7.93
N PHE A 129 19.00 -12.35 -7.50
CA PHE A 129 19.78 -12.94 -6.42
C PHE A 129 20.21 -14.35 -6.78
N GLN A 130 21.32 -14.77 -6.20
CA GLN A 130 21.77 -16.16 -6.27
C GLN A 130 21.06 -16.98 -5.21
N SER A 131 20.33 -18.02 -5.64
CA SER A 131 19.64 -18.95 -4.76
C SER A 131 20.60 -19.88 -4.02
N LYS A 132 20.08 -20.68 -3.09
CA LYS A 132 20.86 -21.71 -2.37
C LYS A 132 21.44 -22.78 -3.30
N GLU A 133 20.79 -22.99 -4.44
CA GLU A 133 21.19 -23.94 -5.48
C GLU A 133 22.13 -23.33 -6.53
N ASN A 134 22.71 -22.15 -6.23
CA ASN A 134 23.57 -21.37 -7.14
C ASN A 134 22.90 -20.99 -8.48
N LYS A 135 21.59 -20.78 -8.47
CA LYS A 135 20.85 -20.30 -9.64
C LYS A 135 20.49 -18.84 -9.46
N GLU A 136 20.74 -18.06 -10.51
CA GLU A 136 20.31 -16.66 -10.57
C GLU A 136 18.82 -16.58 -10.92
N GLN A 137 18.06 -15.82 -10.15
CA GLN A 137 16.63 -15.61 -10.37
C GLN A 137 16.18 -14.22 -9.91
N PRO A 138 15.13 -13.65 -10.54
CA PRO A 138 14.60 -12.37 -10.12
C PRO A 138 13.93 -12.48 -8.75
N VAL A 139 13.91 -11.37 -8.00
CA VAL A 139 13.20 -11.27 -6.74
C VAL A 139 11.69 -11.21 -6.95
N PHE A 140 10.93 -11.73 -5.98
CA PHE A 140 9.50 -11.49 -5.84
C PHE A 140 9.28 -10.22 -5.03
N ALA A 141 8.40 -9.36 -5.51
CA ALA A 141 8.30 -8.01 -5.00
C ALA A 141 6.91 -7.67 -4.49
N THR A 142 6.84 -6.75 -3.54
CA THR A 142 5.60 -6.11 -3.10
C THR A 142 5.76 -4.59 -3.07
N SER A 143 4.63 -3.90 -3.16
CA SER A 143 4.55 -2.49 -2.81
C SER A 143 3.18 -2.18 -2.19
N TRP A 144 3.15 -1.25 -1.27
CA TRP A 144 1.94 -0.93 -0.52
C TRP A 144 1.98 0.51 -0.02
N GLY A 145 0.79 1.08 0.20
CA GLY A 145 0.72 2.45 0.63
C GLY A 145 -0.66 2.89 1.15
N VAL A 146 -0.60 3.87 2.04
CA VAL A 146 -1.73 4.61 2.56
C VAL A 146 -1.37 6.09 2.64
N SER A 147 -2.29 6.97 2.28
CA SER A 147 -2.05 8.41 2.21
C SER A 147 -2.93 9.18 3.19
N THR A 148 -2.71 10.49 3.24
CA THR A 148 -3.57 11.43 3.97
C THR A 148 -5.04 11.43 3.51
N ARG A 149 -5.39 10.67 2.46
CA ARG A 149 -6.79 10.35 2.13
C ARG A 149 -7.55 9.75 3.32
N MET A 150 -6.87 9.02 4.22
CA MET A 150 -7.50 8.51 5.45
C MET A 150 -8.07 9.62 6.34
N ILE A 151 -7.48 10.82 6.34
CA ILE A 151 -8.03 11.98 7.06
C ILE A 151 -9.35 12.41 6.41
N GLY A 152 -9.41 12.42 5.08
CA GLY A 152 -10.66 12.67 4.35
C GLY A 152 -11.74 11.63 4.67
N ALA A 153 -11.37 10.35 4.73
CA ALA A 153 -12.29 9.28 5.14
C ALA A 153 -12.82 9.52 6.57
N LEU A 154 -11.93 9.86 7.50
CA LEU A 154 -12.28 10.16 8.89
C LEU A 154 -13.31 11.31 8.98
N ILE A 155 -13.05 12.40 8.26
CA ILE A 155 -13.95 13.57 8.22
C ILE A 155 -15.30 13.19 7.60
N MET A 156 -15.31 12.45 6.49
CA MET A 156 -16.54 12.08 5.79
C MET A 156 -17.39 11.07 6.58
N VAL A 157 -16.79 10.22 7.41
CA VAL A 157 -17.51 9.25 8.22
C VAL A 157 -17.96 9.85 9.53
N HIS A 158 -17.11 10.59 10.23
CA HIS A 158 -17.34 11.04 11.60
C HIS A 158 -17.70 12.54 11.73
N GLY A 159 -17.49 13.33 10.68
CA GLY A 159 -17.84 14.74 10.67
C GLY A 159 -19.34 14.99 10.49
N ASP A 160 -19.81 16.10 11.03
CA ASP A 160 -21.14 16.66 10.79
C ASP A 160 -21.07 18.20 10.73
N ASP A 161 -22.22 18.88 10.61
CA ASP A 161 -22.28 20.35 10.54
C ASP A 161 -21.78 21.06 11.81
N LYS A 162 -21.63 20.33 12.92
CA LYS A 162 -21.08 20.84 14.18
C LYS A 162 -19.59 20.64 14.34
N GLY A 163 -18.96 19.86 13.44
CA GLY A 163 -17.53 19.61 13.42
C GLY A 163 -17.15 18.13 13.32
N LEU A 164 -15.89 17.84 13.53
CA LEU A 164 -15.31 16.51 13.47
C LEU A 164 -15.39 15.82 14.84
N LYS A 165 -15.93 14.61 14.86
CA LYS A 165 -15.91 13.71 16.02
C LYS A 165 -14.76 12.73 15.85
N ILE A 166 -13.69 12.93 16.60
CA ILE A 166 -12.50 12.07 16.51
C ILE A 166 -12.71 10.82 17.37
N PRO A 167 -12.45 9.62 16.83
CA PRO A 167 -12.52 8.39 17.62
C PRO A 167 -11.58 8.44 18.84
N PRO A 168 -12.00 7.89 20.01
CA PRO A 168 -11.23 8.01 21.25
C PRO A 168 -9.79 7.49 21.18
N ARG A 169 -9.51 6.48 20.36
CA ARG A 169 -8.16 5.93 20.23
C ARG A 169 -7.14 6.86 19.59
N ILE A 170 -7.58 7.86 18.83
CA ILE A 170 -6.71 8.81 18.17
C ILE A 170 -6.95 10.25 18.62
N ALA A 171 -7.94 10.48 19.44
CA ALA A 171 -8.19 11.78 20.04
C ALA A 171 -7.06 12.11 21.03
N PRO A 172 -6.45 13.30 20.97
CA PRO A 172 -5.35 13.68 21.88
C PRO A 172 -5.82 13.92 23.31
N HIS A 173 -7.10 14.28 23.51
CA HIS A 173 -7.73 14.53 24.81
C HIS A 173 -9.22 14.16 24.77
#